data_9c165e51861212a2e80258215126c017
#
_entry.id   9c165e51861212a2e80258215126c017
#
_cell.length_a   1.000
_cell.length_b   1.000
_cell.length_c   1.000
_cell.angle_alpha   90.00
_cell.angle_beta   90.00
_cell.angle_gamma   90.00
#
_symmetry.space_group_name_H-M   'P 1'
#
loop_
_entity.id
_entity.type
_entity.pdbx_description
1 polymer ?
#
loop_
_entity_poly.entity_id
_entity_poly.type
_entity_poly.pdbx_seq_one_letter_code
_entity_poly.pdbx_strand_id
1 'polypeptide(L)'
;MIEIFKKKTFIFIVLITTFVYSKDLGDLTKQLPIEMSVNLKGQKGQMHFFEPNTLYFKTGKLYKLRIINDSDSKHYFSSSNFAKSIFTRKIQINKNNEKISEIKGNIFEVEVFPQNVIEWWFVPIKTGKFDDLQCSVIDEISKKRHFKMGMTGTIVIN
;
A
#
# COMPACT_ATOMS: atom_id res chain seq x y z
N MET A 1 63.71 -43.96 -37.29
CA MET A 1 62.86 -42.86 -37.79
C MET A 1 61.56 -42.90 -37.03
N ILE A 2 61.41 -42.07 -35.98
CA ILE A 2 60.28 -42.12 -35.06
C ILE A 2 59.44 -40.88 -35.39
N GLU A 3 58.26 -41.06 -35.97
CA GLU A 3 57.27 -39.98 -36.20
C GLU A 3 56.52 -39.68 -34.89
N ILE A 4 56.65 -38.43 -34.46
CA ILE A 4 55.96 -37.87 -33.31
C ILE A 4 54.62 -37.31 -33.79
N PHE A 5 53.51 -38.05 -33.50
CA PHE A 5 52.14 -37.56 -33.72
C PHE A 5 51.81 -36.46 -32.67
N LYS A 6 51.78 -35.19 -33.07
CA LYS A 6 51.26 -34.09 -32.28
C LYS A 6 49.72 -34.09 -32.27
N LYS A 7 49.13 -34.58 -31.16
CA LYS A 7 47.69 -34.39 -30.91
C LYS A 7 47.36 -32.90 -30.69
N LYS A 8 46.63 -32.28 -31.60
CA LYS A 8 46.04 -30.99 -31.41
C LYS A 8 44.77 -31.14 -30.58
N THR A 9 44.80 -30.73 -29.30
CA THR A 9 43.61 -30.65 -28.46
C THR A 9 42.83 -29.41 -28.85
N PHE A 10 41.64 -29.60 -29.41
CA PHE A 10 40.71 -28.53 -29.75
C PHE A 10 39.83 -28.21 -28.52
N ILE A 11 40.10 -27.08 -27.83
CA ILE A 11 39.29 -26.63 -26.70
C ILE A 11 38.06 -25.95 -27.28
N PHE A 12 36.89 -26.59 -27.12
CA PHE A 12 35.59 -26.05 -27.51
C PHE A 12 35.09 -25.19 -26.34
N ILE A 13 35.23 -23.83 -26.45
CA ILE A 13 34.67 -22.89 -25.46
C ILE A 13 33.18 -22.73 -25.75
N VAL A 14 32.34 -23.40 -24.95
CA VAL A 14 30.89 -23.18 -25.00
C VAL A 14 30.57 -21.87 -24.29
N LEU A 15 30.22 -20.83 -25.05
CA LEU A 15 29.72 -19.58 -24.52
C LEU A 15 28.27 -19.79 -24.08
N ILE A 16 28.06 -19.98 -22.76
CA ILE A 16 26.71 -20.03 -22.20
C ILE A 16 26.22 -18.58 -22.05
N THR A 17 25.42 -18.11 -23.00
CA THR A 17 24.71 -16.84 -22.89
C THR A 17 23.53 -17.04 -21.92
N THR A 18 23.68 -16.59 -20.68
CA THR A 18 22.56 -16.49 -19.74
C THR A 18 21.67 -15.34 -20.19
N PHE A 19 20.49 -15.67 -20.71
CA PHE A 19 19.42 -14.70 -20.91
C PHE A 19 18.93 -14.23 -19.53
N VAL A 20 19.37 -13.05 -19.11
CA VAL A 20 18.76 -12.37 -17.96
C VAL A 20 17.41 -11.84 -18.42
N TYR A 21 16.34 -12.53 -18.06
CA TYR A 21 14.99 -11.98 -18.20
C TYR A 21 14.87 -10.79 -17.22
N SER A 22 15.05 -9.58 -17.73
CA SER A 22 14.64 -8.37 -17.01
C SER A 22 13.12 -8.42 -16.90
N LYS A 23 12.62 -8.73 -15.68
CA LYS A 23 11.21 -8.58 -15.39
C LYS A 23 10.89 -7.10 -15.51
N ASP A 24 10.04 -6.73 -16.45
CA ASP A 24 9.67 -5.34 -16.72
C ASP A 24 8.94 -4.76 -15.50
N LEU A 25 9.71 -4.21 -14.57
CA LEU A 25 9.22 -3.68 -13.29
C LEU A 25 8.71 -2.24 -13.41
N GLY A 26 8.84 -1.64 -14.59
CA GLY A 26 8.53 -0.22 -14.83
C GLY A 26 7.08 0.06 -15.21
N ASP A 27 6.34 -0.92 -15.74
CA ASP A 27 4.95 -0.72 -16.16
C ASP A 27 3.98 -0.94 -14.98
N LEU A 28 3.63 0.15 -14.30
CA LEU A 28 2.69 0.13 -13.18
C LEU A 28 1.29 -0.37 -13.57
N THR A 29 0.95 -0.37 -14.86
CA THR A 29 -0.37 -0.82 -15.35
C THR A 29 -0.47 -2.35 -15.38
N LYS A 30 0.67 -3.04 -15.49
CA LYS A 30 0.75 -4.50 -15.54
C LYS A 30 1.01 -5.16 -14.19
N GLN A 31 1.32 -4.39 -13.14
CA GLN A 31 1.53 -4.94 -11.82
C GLN A 31 0.20 -5.43 -11.22
N LEU A 32 0.21 -6.67 -10.73
CA LEU A 32 -0.87 -7.14 -9.84
C LEU A 32 -0.75 -6.42 -8.49
N PRO A 33 -1.84 -5.91 -7.93
CA PRO A 33 -1.79 -5.22 -6.65
C PRO A 33 -1.50 -6.18 -5.50
N ILE A 34 -0.69 -5.72 -4.55
CA ILE A 34 -0.59 -6.35 -3.23
C ILE A 34 -1.78 -5.88 -2.43
N GLU A 35 -2.65 -6.81 -2.02
CA GLU A 35 -3.84 -6.49 -1.25
C GLU A 35 -3.50 -6.41 0.24
N MET A 36 -3.95 -5.35 0.88
CA MET A 36 -3.83 -5.12 2.31
C MET A 36 -5.14 -4.52 2.84
N SER A 37 -5.36 -4.63 4.14
CA SER A 37 -6.51 -4.00 4.80
C SER A 37 -6.11 -3.32 6.10
N VAL A 38 -6.87 -2.29 6.44
CA VAL A 38 -6.86 -1.63 7.74
C VAL A 38 -8.31 -1.45 8.19
N ASN A 39 -8.61 -1.88 9.41
CA ASN A 39 -9.92 -1.72 10.01
C ASN A 39 -9.93 -0.48 10.90
N LEU A 40 -10.96 0.35 10.75
CA LEU A 40 -11.26 1.52 11.57
C LEU A 40 -12.24 1.06 12.64
N LYS A 41 -11.77 0.96 13.87
CA LYS A 41 -12.53 0.35 14.98
C LYS A 41 -12.76 1.33 16.12
N GLY A 42 -13.74 1.00 16.94
CA GLY A 42 -14.11 1.74 18.14
C GLY A 42 -15.62 1.84 18.34
N GLN A 43 -16.01 2.53 19.40
CA GLN A 43 -17.40 2.83 19.73
C GLN A 43 -17.51 4.25 20.24
N LYS A 44 -18.62 4.92 19.99
CA LYS A 44 -18.90 6.30 20.47
C LYS A 44 -18.71 6.38 22.00
N GLY A 45 -18.00 7.39 22.43
CA GLY A 45 -17.65 7.63 23.84
C GLY A 45 -16.50 6.74 24.37
N GLN A 46 -15.97 5.82 23.58
CA GLN A 46 -14.91 4.91 23.96
C GLN A 46 -13.66 5.11 23.09
N MET A 47 -12.70 4.18 23.22
CA MET A 47 -11.48 4.19 22.44
C MET A 47 -11.75 3.94 20.95
N HIS A 48 -11.06 4.65 20.07
CA HIS A 48 -11.03 4.42 18.63
C HIS A 48 -9.60 4.10 18.20
N PHE A 49 -9.42 3.20 17.20
CA PHE A 49 -8.10 2.76 16.78
C PHE A 49 -8.09 2.20 15.35
N PHE A 50 -6.90 2.18 14.75
CA PHE A 50 -6.60 1.46 13.51
C PHE A 50 -6.13 0.04 13.82
N GLU A 51 -6.55 -0.94 13.04
CA GLU A 51 -6.10 -2.33 13.16
C GLU A 51 -5.74 -2.91 11.79
N PRO A 52 -4.44 -3.18 11.52
CA PRO A 52 -3.29 -2.90 12.38
C PRO A 52 -3.04 -1.38 12.52
N ASN A 53 -2.41 -0.96 13.62
CA ASN A 53 -2.01 0.43 13.83
C ASN A 53 -0.68 0.79 13.16
N THR A 54 0.01 -0.19 12.59
CA THR A 54 1.24 0.01 11.81
C THR A 54 1.11 -0.68 10.46
N LEU A 55 1.30 0.08 9.39
CA LEU A 55 1.23 -0.40 8.02
C LEU A 55 2.61 -0.37 7.37
N TYR A 56 2.98 -1.43 6.65
CA TYR A 56 4.27 -1.56 5.99
C TYR A 56 4.10 -1.67 4.48
N PHE A 57 4.81 -0.83 3.74
CA PHE A 57 4.83 -0.80 2.28
C PHE A 57 6.25 -0.85 1.75
N LYS A 58 6.39 -1.18 0.46
CA LYS A 58 7.66 -1.11 -0.29
C LYS A 58 7.50 -0.20 -1.49
N THR A 59 8.53 0.62 -1.76
CA THR A 59 8.57 1.48 -2.94
C THR A 59 8.43 0.69 -4.23
N GLY A 60 7.81 1.31 -5.24
CA GLY A 60 7.67 0.73 -6.59
C GLY A 60 6.68 -0.44 -6.70
N LYS A 61 5.95 -0.80 -5.64
CA LYS A 61 4.92 -1.84 -5.67
C LYS A 61 3.53 -1.23 -5.72
N LEU A 62 2.65 -1.80 -6.54
CA LEU A 62 1.24 -1.41 -6.55
C LEU A 62 0.53 -2.06 -5.37
N TYR A 63 -0.15 -1.25 -4.57
CA TYR A 63 -1.01 -1.70 -3.46
C TYR A 63 -2.47 -1.41 -3.73
N LYS A 64 -3.34 -2.30 -3.22
CA LYS A 64 -4.77 -2.07 -3.01
C LYS A 64 -5.04 -2.14 -1.51
N LEU A 65 -5.09 -0.98 -0.85
CA LEU A 65 -5.41 -0.88 0.57
C LEU A 65 -6.93 -0.76 0.72
N ARG A 66 -7.53 -1.74 1.37
CA ARG A 66 -8.93 -1.71 1.78
C ARG A 66 -9.02 -1.04 3.15
N ILE A 67 -9.70 0.09 3.21
CA ILE A 67 -9.97 0.83 4.43
C ILE A 67 -11.40 0.49 4.83
N ILE A 68 -11.55 -0.28 5.91
CA ILE A 68 -12.80 -0.90 6.33
C ILE A 68 -13.25 -0.22 7.63
N ASN A 69 -14.46 0.30 7.66
CA ASN A 69 -15.02 0.88 8.87
C ASN A 69 -16.05 -0.09 9.50
N ASP A 70 -15.58 -0.86 10.49
CA ASP A 70 -16.43 -1.81 11.27
C ASP A 70 -17.03 -1.15 12.52
N SER A 71 -16.91 0.17 12.70
CA SER A 71 -17.37 0.90 13.86
C SER A 71 -18.77 1.50 13.68
N ASP A 72 -19.29 2.13 14.71
CA ASP A 72 -20.55 2.89 14.73
C ASP A 72 -20.35 4.39 14.42
N SER A 73 -19.12 4.82 14.22
CA SER A 73 -18.72 6.21 13.95
C SER A 73 -18.09 6.33 12.57
N LYS A 74 -18.21 7.49 11.95
CA LYS A 74 -17.41 7.82 10.78
C LYS A 74 -15.95 8.05 11.18
N HIS A 75 -15.01 7.73 10.29
CA HIS A 75 -13.60 7.91 10.54
C HIS A 75 -12.87 8.50 9.35
N TYR A 76 -11.81 9.27 9.61
CA TYR A 76 -10.81 9.63 8.62
C TYR A 76 -9.61 8.68 8.70
N PHE A 77 -9.13 8.26 7.54
CA PHE A 77 -7.78 7.75 7.35
C PHE A 77 -6.96 8.90 6.76
N SER A 78 -6.17 9.57 7.59
CA SER A 78 -5.44 10.79 7.24
C SER A 78 -3.98 10.68 7.63
N SER A 79 -3.07 10.84 6.66
CA SER A 79 -1.62 10.99 6.86
C SER A 79 -1.05 11.82 5.71
N SER A 80 -0.77 13.09 5.98
CA SER A 80 -0.27 14.02 4.96
C SER A 80 1.11 13.64 4.44
N ASN A 81 1.98 13.08 5.29
CA ASN A 81 3.33 12.68 4.90
C ASN A 81 3.31 11.40 4.05
N PHE A 82 2.44 10.45 4.37
CA PHE A 82 2.20 9.29 3.53
C PHE A 82 1.65 9.70 2.17
N ALA A 83 0.62 10.53 2.12
CA ALA A 83 0.00 11.01 0.89
C ALA A 83 1.00 11.69 -0.07
N LYS A 84 1.98 12.44 0.46
CA LYS A 84 3.09 13.04 -0.31
C LYS A 84 4.17 12.06 -0.74
N SER A 85 4.14 10.84 -0.22
CA SER A 85 5.15 9.80 -0.46
C SER A 85 4.67 8.68 -1.38
N ILE A 86 3.45 8.82 -1.93
CA ILE A 86 2.84 7.86 -2.83
C ILE A 86 2.37 8.51 -4.13
N PHE A 87 2.28 7.72 -5.18
CA PHE A 87 1.48 8.04 -6.36
C PHE A 87 0.11 7.38 -6.21
N THR A 88 -0.94 8.17 -5.95
CA THR A 88 -2.31 7.67 -5.92
C THR A 88 -2.78 7.37 -7.34
N ARG A 89 -3.04 6.09 -7.63
CA ARG A 89 -3.64 5.68 -8.89
C ARG A 89 -5.14 5.98 -8.92
N LYS A 90 -5.84 5.63 -7.84
CA LYS A 90 -7.28 5.89 -7.64
C LYS A 90 -7.73 5.58 -6.21
N ILE A 91 -8.83 6.20 -5.82
CA ILE A 91 -9.76 5.68 -4.81
C ILE A 91 -10.92 5.04 -5.56
N GLN A 92 -11.36 3.87 -5.14
CA GLN A 92 -12.50 3.16 -5.70
C GLN A 92 -13.52 2.83 -4.63
N ILE A 93 -14.79 3.07 -4.92
CA ILE A 93 -15.91 2.72 -4.06
C ILE A 93 -16.74 1.67 -4.80
N ASN A 94 -17.03 0.57 -4.11
CA ASN A 94 -17.86 -0.52 -4.64
C ASN A 94 -19.15 -0.66 -3.82
N LYS A 95 -20.22 -1.05 -4.49
CA LYS A 95 -21.49 -1.46 -3.87
C LYS A 95 -21.96 -2.75 -4.56
N ASN A 96 -22.30 -3.78 -3.77
CA ASN A 96 -22.71 -5.09 -4.30
C ASN A 96 -21.72 -5.67 -5.33
N ASN A 97 -20.40 -5.55 -5.06
CA ASN A 97 -19.30 -5.94 -5.94
C ASN A 97 -19.19 -5.16 -7.27
N GLU A 98 -20.00 -4.14 -7.47
CA GLU A 98 -19.91 -3.26 -8.62
C GLU A 98 -19.22 -1.94 -8.26
N LYS A 99 -18.32 -1.48 -9.13
CA LYS A 99 -17.69 -0.18 -8.99
C LYS A 99 -18.71 0.93 -9.24
N ILE A 100 -18.99 1.75 -8.23
CA ILE A 100 -19.92 2.87 -8.32
C ILE A 100 -19.21 4.22 -8.40
N SER A 101 -17.96 4.32 -7.97
CA SER A 101 -17.19 5.57 -8.06
C SER A 101 -15.70 5.29 -8.15
N GLU A 102 -14.99 6.19 -8.86
CA GLU A 102 -13.54 6.22 -8.95
C GLU A 102 -13.07 7.67 -8.89
N ILE A 103 -12.16 7.98 -7.95
CA ILE A 103 -11.60 9.31 -7.73
C ILE A 103 -10.10 9.25 -8.03
N LYS A 104 -9.60 10.20 -8.82
CA LYS A 104 -8.18 10.33 -9.17
C LYS A 104 -7.63 11.66 -8.69
N GLY A 105 -6.35 11.71 -8.40
CA GLY A 105 -5.65 12.92 -7.96
C GLY A 105 -4.90 12.71 -6.65
N ASN A 106 -4.43 13.80 -6.08
CA ASN A 106 -3.73 13.76 -4.79
C ASN A 106 -4.76 13.70 -3.67
N ILE A 107 -4.78 12.61 -2.95
CA ILE A 107 -5.69 12.36 -1.84
C ILE A 107 -4.88 12.40 -0.54
N PHE A 108 -5.27 13.27 0.39
CA PHE A 108 -4.59 13.44 1.69
C PHE A 108 -5.32 12.75 2.82
N GLU A 109 -6.63 12.63 2.70
CA GLU A 109 -7.46 11.90 3.66
C GLU A 109 -8.69 11.30 2.98
N VAL A 110 -9.22 10.28 3.60
CA VAL A 110 -10.42 9.56 3.14
C VAL A 110 -11.37 9.43 4.32
N GLU A 111 -12.62 9.89 4.17
CA GLU A 111 -13.69 9.66 5.14
C GLU A 111 -14.41 8.36 4.82
N VAL A 112 -14.54 7.50 5.82
CA VAL A 112 -15.26 6.22 5.68
C VAL A 112 -16.39 6.18 6.70
N PHE A 113 -17.62 6.12 6.20
CA PHE A 113 -18.82 6.00 7.03
C PHE A 113 -18.96 4.59 7.61
N PRO A 114 -19.73 4.42 8.72
CA PRO A 114 -19.97 3.13 9.35
C PRO A 114 -20.37 2.05 8.36
N GLN A 115 -19.82 0.84 8.53
CA GLN A 115 -20.11 -0.35 7.73
C GLN A 115 -19.81 -0.23 6.24
N ASN A 116 -18.88 0.68 5.88
CA ASN A 116 -18.45 0.88 4.50
C ASN A 116 -16.97 0.55 4.31
N VAL A 117 -16.60 0.32 3.04
CA VAL A 117 -15.23 0.00 2.62
C VAL A 117 -14.85 0.90 1.45
N ILE A 118 -13.63 1.40 1.49
CA ILE A 118 -13.02 2.14 0.39
C ILE A 118 -11.73 1.43 -0.02
N GLU A 119 -11.45 1.37 -1.30
CA GLU A 119 -10.20 0.82 -1.84
C GLU A 119 -9.29 1.96 -2.31
N TRP A 120 -8.11 2.07 -1.73
CA TRP A 120 -7.08 3.01 -2.18
C TRP A 120 -5.98 2.27 -2.94
N TRP A 121 -5.84 2.60 -4.22
CA TRP A 121 -4.84 2.02 -5.11
C TRP A 121 -3.70 3.01 -5.29
N PHE A 122 -2.48 2.64 -4.91
CA PHE A 122 -1.33 3.52 -4.96
C PHE A 122 0.00 2.78 -5.10
N VAL A 123 1.03 3.53 -5.50
CA VAL A 123 2.43 3.07 -5.52
C VAL A 123 3.24 4.00 -4.62
N PRO A 124 3.90 3.47 -3.56
CA PRO A 124 4.86 4.25 -2.79
C PRO A 124 6.07 4.65 -3.64
N ILE A 125 6.43 5.93 -3.60
CA ILE A 125 7.52 6.52 -4.39
C ILE A 125 8.66 7.09 -3.55
N LYS A 126 8.47 7.17 -2.23
CA LYS A 126 9.48 7.68 -1.28
C LYS A 126 9.48 6.83 -0.01
N THR A 127 10.67 6.44 0.45
CA THR A 127 10.85 5.74 1.72
C THR A 127 10.65 6.67 2.91
N GLY A 128 10.27 6.10 4.06
CA GLY A 128 10.15 6.86 5.30
C GLY A 128 9.30 6.16 6.36
N LYS A 129 9.36 6.70 7.57
CA LYS A 129 8.46 6.35 8.66
C LYS A 129 7.60 7.57 8.98
N PHE A 130 6.29 7.40 8.94
CA PHE A 130 5.29 8.46 9.10
C PHE A 130 4.40 8.13 10.29
N ASP A 131 4.52 8.91 11.36
CA ASP A 131 3.76 8.74 12.61
C ASP A 131 2.56 9.71 12.66
N ASP A 132 2.12 10.22 11.50
CA ASP A 132 1.03 11.18 11.34
C ASP A 132 -0.29 10.53 10.86
N LEU A 133 -0.39 9.20 10.88
CA LEU A 133 -1.67 8.54 10.63
C LEU A 133 -2.61 8.81 11.80
N GLN A 134 -3.78 9.43 11.54
CA GLN A 134 -4.73 9.80 12.56
C GLN A 134 -6.16 9.96 12.04
N CYS A 135 -7.11 10.01 12.97
CA CYS A 135 -8.50 10.38 12.72
C CYS A 135 -8.87 11.64 13.49
N SER A 136 -9.29 12.69 12.76
CA SER A 136 -9.63 14.00 13.33
C SER A 136 -11.11 14.18 13.70
N VAL A 137 -11.96 13.19 13.48
CA VAL A 137 -13.39 13.23 13.84
C VAL A 137 -13.55 13.54 15.33
N ILE A 138 -14.56 14.32 15.65
CA ILE A 138 -14.96 14.59 17.05
C ILE A 138 -16.01 13.56 17.44
N ASP A 139 -15.73 12.82 18.49
CA ASP A 139 -16.66 11.86 19.08
C ASP A 139 -17.92 12.56 19.60
N GLU A 140 -19.08 12.00 19.27
CA GLU A 140 -20.38 12.61 19.59
C GLU A 140 -20.69 12.65 21.10
N ILE A 141 -20.16 11.69 21.87
CA ILE A 141 -20.41 11.57 23.30
C ILE A 141 -19.35 12.31 24.11
N SER A 142 -18.08 11.95 23.93
CA SER A 142 -16.97 12.49 24.72
C SER A 142 -16.55 13.91 24.32
N LYS A 143 -16.96 14.38 23.13
CA LYS A 143 -16.55 15.66 22.50
C LYS A 143 -15.04 15.77 22.27
N LYS A 144 -14.31 14.66 22.34
CA LYS A 144 -12.86 14.60 22.06
C LYS A 144 -12.62 14.15 20.61
N ARG A 145 -11.49 14.53 20.05
CA ARG A 145 -11.06 14.04 18.74
C ARG A 145 -10.61 12.58 18.85
N HIS A 146 -10.93 11.72 17.85
CA HIS A 146 -10.61 10.31 17.87
C HIS A 146 -9.10 10.04 18.02
N PHE A 147 -8.21 10.90 17.46
CA PHE A 147 -6.77 10.74 17.69
C PHE A 147 -6.37 10.92 19.17
N LYS A 148 -7.10 11.74 19.95
CA LYS A 148 -6.92 11.87 21.41
C LYS A 148 -7.55 10.70 22.20
N MET A 149 -8.32 9.88 21.52
CA MET A 149 -8.97 8.67 22.08
C MET A 149 -8.26 7.38 21.65
N GLY A 150 -7.08 7.51 21.02
CA GLY A 150 -6.24 6.37 20.63
C GLY A 150 -6.15 6.10 19.12
N MET A 151 -6.92 6.81 18.27
CA MET A 151 -6.93 6.55 16.84
C MET A 151 -5.75 7.23 16.11
N THR A 152 -4.57 6.68 16.38
CA THR A 152 -3.30 7.04 15.75
C THR A 152 -2.59 5.80 15.24
N GLY A 153 -1.68 5.98 14.28
CA GLY A 153 -0.91 4.87 13.73
C GLY A 153 0.37 5.33 13.05
N THR A 154 1.13 4.35 12.58
CA THR A 154 2.40 4.55 11.88
C THR A 154 2.33 3.91 10.50
N ILE A 155 2.92 4.58 9.51
CA ILE A 155 3.12 4.02 8.17
C ILE A 155 4.62 3.98 7.89
N VAL A 156 5.13 2.81 7.47
CA VAL A 156 6.53 2.59 7.13
C VAL A 156 6.62 2.23 5.64
N ILE A 157 7.42 2.96 4.88
CA ILE A 157 7.75 2.65 3.49
C ILE A 157 9.25 2.36 3.37
N ASN A 158 9.59 1.15 2.93
CA ASN A 158 10.96 0.67 2.69
C ASN A 158 11.30 0.64 1.20
#